data_29e6e40a57da37103e48610464638fb6
#
_entry.id   29e6e40a57da37103e48610464638fb6
#
_cell.length_a   1.000
_cell.length_b   1.000
_cell.length_c   1.000
_cell.angle_alpha   90.00
_cell.angle_beta   90.00
_cell.angle_gamma   90.00
#
_symmetry.space_group_name_H-M   'P 1'
#
loop_
_entity.id
_entity.type
_entity.pdbx_description
1 polymer ?
#
loop_
_entity_poly.entity_id
_entity_poly.type
_entity_poly.pdbx_seq_one_letter_code
_entity_poly.pdbx_strand_id
1 'polypeptide(L)'
;SGPRRCSQRLDHAGEERGDHRLRLATGLDHPRWLLALANGDVLVAEAQAPERPKENQGIRDKIMAFVMGQAGSGGRPSANRITLLRDANGDGVAEARSVLIAGLNSPVGMALANGQLYIANADALVRVPFTPGQTKITEKPVKVVDLPGGPINHHWVKNVVASADGAKLYVSVGSNSNIGENGMAAEEGRAAIWEVDA
;
A
#
# COMPACT_ATOMS: atom_id res chain seq x y z
N SER A 1 -36.08 10.32 -1.87
CA SER A 1 -35.07 9.34 -1.41
C SER A 1 -33.96 10.07 -0.67
N GLY A 2 -34.09 10.13 0.68
CA GLY A 2 -33.09 10.74 1.53
C GLY A 2 -31.92 9.79 1.83
N PRO A 3 -30.75 10.32 2.27
CA PRO A 3 -29.59 9.51 2.59
C PRO A 3 -29.89 8.59 3.78
N ARG A 4 -29.52 7.32 3.64
CA ARG A 4 -29.65 6.32 4.71
C ARG A 4 -28.75 6.74 5.88
N ARG A 5 -29.33 6.93 7.05
CA ARG A 5 -28.58 7.12 8.28
C ARG A 5 -27.80 5.84 8.59
N CYS A 6 -26.49 5.96 8.78
CA CYS A 6 -25.67 4.90 9.32
C CYS A 6 -26.22 4.52 10.70
N SER A 7 -26.49 3.23 10.93
CA SER A 7 -27.05 2.74 12.21
C SER A 7 -26.07 3.04 13.35
N GLN A 8 -26.51 3.79 14.33
CA GLN A 8 -25.79 4.00 15.59
C GLN A 8 -25.66 2.66 16.31
N ARG A 9 -24.46 2.31 16.73
CA ARG A 9 -24.21 1.15 17.57
C ARG A 9 -24.10 1.65 19.02
N LEU A 10 -25.00 1.18 19.89
CA LEU A 10 -24.91 1.43 21.34
C LEU A 10 -23.87 0.47 21.93
N ASP A 11 -23.02 0.97 22.84
CA ASP A 11 -22.21 0.11 23.69
C ASP A 11 -23.03 -0.38 24.91
N HIS A 12 -22.46 -1.28 25.70
CA HIS A 12 -23.14 -1.87 26.85
C HIS A 12 -23.50 -0.88 27.99
N ALA A 13 -23.05 0.36 27.90
CA ALA A 13 -23.36 1.44 28.87
C ALA A 13 -24.46 2.40 28.39
N GLY A 14 -24.97 2.23 27.15
CA GLY A 14 -26.04 3.06 26.62
C GLY A 14 -25.60 4.46 26.16
N GLU A 15 -24.29 4.73 26.08
CA GLU A 15 -23.79 5.98 25.51
C GLU A 15 -23.79 5.94 23.98
N GLU A 16 -24.39 6.95 23.35
CA GLU A 16 -24.29 7.15 21.90
C GLU A 16 -22.84 7.52 21.55
N ARG A 17 -22.13 6.62 20.85
CA ARG A 17 -20.88 7.01 20.19
C ARG A 17 -21.20 7.93 19.03
N GLY A 18 -20.94 9.22 19.22
CA GLY A 18 -20.97 10.20 18.14
C GLY A 18 -20.06 9.77 17.00
N ASP A 19 -20.43 10.12 15.76
CA ASP A 19 -19.59 9.91 14.56
C ASP A 19 -18.36 10.85 14.65
N HIS A 20 -17.36 10.47 15.44
CA HIS A 20 -16.13 11.23 15.61
C HIS A 20 -15.21 10.97 14.43
N ARG A 21 -15.25 11.86 13.44
CA ARG A 21 -14.30 11.87 12.31
C ARG A 21 -13.07 12.67 12.69
N LEU A 22 -12.04 11.98 13.16
CA LEU A 22 -10.74 12.58 13.45
C LEU A 22 -9.77 12.32 12.29
N ARG A 23 -8.81 13.23 12.12
CA ARG A 23 -7.70 13.04 11.17
C ARG A 23 -6.51 12.51 11.95
N LEU A 24 -6.24 11.23 11.85
CA LEU A 24 -5.07 10.60 12.47
C LEU A 24 -3.75 11.28 12.06
N ALA A 25 -3.59 11.61 10.78
CA ALA A 25 -2.41 12.32 10.28
C ALA A 25 -2.70 13.08 8.99
N THR A 26 -1.87 14.10 8.70
CA THR A 26 -1.88 14.89 7.46
C THR A 26 -0.48 14.95 6.86
N GLY A 27 -0.34 15.46 5.63
CA GLY A 27 0.96 15.65 4.98
C GLY A 27 1.69 14.34 4.65
N LEU A 28 0.96 13.25 4.42
CA LEU A 28 1.48 12.01 3.86
C LEU A 28 1.71 12.17 2.35
N ASP A 29 2.72 11.48 1.83
CA ASP A 29 3.10 11.57 0.42
C ASP A 29 2.51 10.37 -0.37
N HIS A 30 1.36 10.58 -1.00
CA HIS A 30 0.63 9.56 -1.75
C HIS A 30 0.37 8.28 -0.94
N PRO A 31 -0.37 8.36 0.19
CA PRO A 31 -0.72 7.18 0.98
C PRO A 31 -1.56 6.21 0.14
N ARG A 32 -1.19 4.94 0.12
CA ARG A 32 -1.81 3.89 -0.71
C ARG A 32 -2.55 2.84 0.11
N TRP A 33 -1.93 2.40 1.21
CA TRP A 33 -2.46 1.33 2.02
C TRP A 33 -2.11 1.52 3.48
N LEU A 34 -2.90 0.89 4.34
CA LEU A 34 -2.75 0.97 5.79
C LEU A 34 -2.68 -0.44 6.38
N LEU A 35 -1.86 -0.62 7.40
CA LEU A 35 -1.88 -1.80 8.26
C LEU A 35 -1.93 -1.33 9.71
N ALA A 36 -3.07 -1.55 10.37
CA ALA A 36 -3.21 -1.31 11.80
C ALA A 36 -2.59 -2.48 12.59
N LEU A 37 -1.77 -2.17 13.56
CA LEU A 37 -1.11 -3.14 14.42
C LEU A 37 -1.87 -3.30 15.76
N ALA A 38 -1.69 -4.44 16.41
CA ALA A 38 -2.38 -4.75 17.68
C ALA A 38 -2.01 -3.78 18.83
N ASN A 39 -0.87 -3.11 18.75
CA ASN A 39 -0.44 -2.10 19.72
C ASN A 39 -0.97 -0.68 19.42
N GLY A 40 -1.84 -0.51 18.41
CA GLY A 40 -2.43 0.77 18.00
C GLY A 40 -1.62 1.55 16.98
N ASP A 41 -0.38 1.16 16.66
CA ASP A 41 0.39 1.79 15.59
C ASP A 41 -0.28 1.54 14.23
N VAL A 42 -0.16 2.51 13.32
CA VAL A 42 -0.63 2.39 11.94
C VAL A 42 0.54 2.54 10.98
N LEU A 43 0.79 1.52 10.18
CA LEU A 43 1.75 1.57 9.09
C LEU A 43 1.06 2.09 7.82
N VAL A 44 1.71 3.02 7.13
CA VAL A 44 1.20 3.64 5.90
C VAL A 44 2.19 3.42 4.77
N ALA A 45 1.77 2.78 3.71
CA ALA A 45 2.53 2.70 2.46
C ALA A 45 2.39 4.02 1.69
N GLU A 46 3.51 4.69 1.46
CA GLU A 46 3.56 5.93 0.69
C GLU A 46 4.33 5.70 -0.62
N ALA A 47 3.61 5.72 -1.74
CA ALA A 47 4.19 5.42 -3.05
C ALA A 47 3.38 6.02 -4.21
N GLN A 48 4.06 6.20 -5.33
CA GLN A 48 3.47 6.45 -6.65
C GLN A 48 3.71 5.25 -7.57
N ALA A 49 3.10 5.27 -8.75
CA ALA A 49 3.37 4.28 -9.79
C ALA A 49 4.87 4.24 -10.13
N PRO A 50 5.42 3.06 -10.44
CA PRO A 50 6.78 2.93 -10.93
C PRO A 50 7.02 3.84 -12.14
N GLU A 51 8.23 4.38 -12.26
CA GLU A 51 8.60 5.18 -13.43
C GLU A 51 8.52 4.34 -14.70
N ARG A 52 7.87 4.89 -15.73
CA ARG A 52 7.84 4.26 -17.06
C ARG A 52 9.09 4.62 -17.83
N PRO A 53 9.67 3.66 -18.59
CA PRO A 53 10.79 3.96 -19.49
C PRO A 53 10.41 5.08 -20.45
N LYS A 54 11.31 6.05 -20.62
CA LYS A 54 11.09 7.23 -21.48
C LYS A 54 10.93 6.89 -22.95
N GLU A 55 11.44 5.73 -23.37
CA GLU A 55 11.41 5.25 -24.77
C GLU A 55 10.01 4.94 -25.29
N ASN A 56 9.04 4.72 -24.42
CA ASN A 56 7.66 4.40 -24.79
C ASN A 56 6.68 5.58 -24.64
N GLN A 57 7.18 6.81 -24.50
CA GLN A 57 6.33 7.98 -24.36
C GLN A 57 6.02 8.58 -25.73
N GLY A 58 4.89 8.21 -26.33
CA GLY A 58 4.33 8.85 -27.51
C GLY A 58 3.90 10.30 -27.25
N ILE A 59 3.62 11.05 -28.32
CA ILE A 59 3.12 12.46 -28.24
C ILE A 59 1.86 12.53 -27.33
N ARG A 60 1.03 11.50 -27.39
CA ARG A 60 -0.19 11.38 -26.57
C ARG A 60 0.12 11.29 -25.08
N ASP A 61 1.17 10.55 -24.70
CA ASP A 61 1.60 10.41 -23.33
C ASP A 61 2.20 11.69 -22.77
N LYS A 62 2.89 12.47 -23.61
CA LYS A 62 3.41 13.80 -23.24
C LYS A 62 2.29 14.80 -22.95
N ILE A 63 1.24 14.80 -23.78
CA ILE A 63 0.06 15.66 -23.58
C ILE A 63 -0.66 15.23 -22.29
N MET A 64 -0.85 13.92 -22.09
CA MET A 64 -1.47 13.37 -20.89
C MET A 64 -0.65 13.69 -19.62
N ALA A 65 0.69 13.54 -19.66
CA ALA A 65 1.58 13.89 -18.58
C ALA A 65 1.51 15.38 -18.22
N PHE A 66 1.40 16.26 -19.24
CA PHE A 66 1.22 17.69 -19.03
C PHE A 66 -0.13 18.01 -18.35
N VAL A 67 -1.22 17.41 -18.81
CA VAL A 67 -2.56 17.59 -18.21
C VAL A 67 -2.62 17.03 -16.80
N MET A 68 -2.05 15.84 -16.55
CA MET A 68 -1.98 15.22 -15.23
C MET A 68 -1.02 15.95 -14.28
N GLY A 69 0.04 16.55 -14.81
CA GLY A 69 0.95 17.42 -14.05
C GLY A 69 0.24 18.66 -13.47
N GLN A 70 -0.72 19.22 -14.20
CA GLN A 70 -1.56 20.31 -13.69
C GLN A 70 -2.62 19.85 -12.66
N ALA A 71 -3.01 18.58 -12.68
CA ALA A 71 -3.94 18.00 -11.72
C ALA A 71 -3.30 17.63 -10.35
N GLY A 72 -2.08 18.05 -10.09
CA GLY A 72 -1.42 17.91 -8.78
C GLY A 72 -0.78 16.54 -8.50
N SER A 73 -0.80 15.62 -9.46
CA SER A 73 -0.15 14.29 -9.34
C SER A 73 1.23 14.23 -10.03
N GLY A 74 1.71 15.35 -10.59
CA GLY A 74 2.93 15.39 -11.38
C GLY A 74 4.12 16.03 -10.65
N GLY A 75 5.27 15.36 -10.69
CA GLY A 75 6.57 15.98 -10.50
C GLY A 75 7.32 15.70 -9.20
N ARG A 76 6.73 15.05 -8.20
CA ARG A 76 7.49 14.58 -7.03
C ARG A 76 7.89 13.12 -7.22
N PRO A 77 9.14 12.74 -6.94
CA PRO A 77 9.54 11.33 -6.90
C PRO A 77 8.66 10.54 -5.92
N SER A 78 8.43 9.26 -6.20
CA SER A 78 7.72 8.38 -5.27
C SER A 78 8.45 8.33 -3.92
N ALA A 79 7.73 8.43 -2.82
CA ALA A 79 8.31 8.34 -1.49
C ALA A 79 8.90 6.93 -1.22
N ASN A 80 8.34 5.88 -1.83
CA ASN A 80 8.85 4.51 -1.79
C ASN A 80 9.22 4.06 -0.37
N ARG A 81 8.30 4.29 0.59
CA ARG A 81 8.54 4.03 2.02
C ARG A 81 7.29 3.52 2.72
N ILE A 82 7.52 2.95 3.90
CA ILE A 82 6.48 2.72 4.90
C ILE A 82 6.71 3.74 6.03
N THR A 83 5.67 4.48 6.37
CA THR A 83 5.64 5.42 7.50
C THR A 83 4.84 4.81 8.65
N LEU A 84 5.37 4.90 9.85
CA LEU A 84 4.69 4.54 11.08
C LEU A 84 4.05 5.79 11.69
N LEU A 85 2.79 5.65 12.06
CA LEU A 85 2.02 6.64 12.83
C LEU A 85 1.65 6.03 14.18
N ARG A 86 1.84 6.80 15.25
CA ARG A 86 1.47 6.41 16.62
C ARG A 86 0.69 7.52 17.29
N ASP A 87 -0.50 7.18 17.73
CA ASP A 87 -1.31 7.94 18.65
C ASP A 87 -0.96 7.47 20.06
N ALA A 88 -0.16 8.28 20.79
CA ALA A 88 0.40 7.88 22.07
C ALA A 88 -0.55 8.15 23.25
N ASN A 89 -1.50 9.08 23.08
CA ASN A 89 -2.43 9.50 24.11
C ASN A 89 -3.86 8.98 23.91
N GLY A 90 -4.17 8.38 22.72
CA GLY A 90 -5.46 7.79 22.40
C GLY A 90 -6.53 8.81 21.99
N ASP A 91 -6.14 10.02 21.57
CA ASP A 91 -7.09 11.07 21.18
C ASP A 91 -7.50 11.01 19.69
N GLY A 92 -6.92 10.08 18.93
CA GLY A 92 -7.19 9.87 17.50
C GLY A 92 -6.32 10.73 16.59
N VAL A 93 -5.27 11.38 17.11
CA VAL A 93 -4.26 12.11 16.34
C VAL A 93 -2.88 11.51 16.63
N ALA A 94 -2.11 11.22 15.60
CA ALA A 94 -0.77 10.66 15.75
C ALA A 94 0.23 11.75 16.10
N GLU A 95 0.76 11.75 17.33
CA GLU A 95 1.84 12.65 17.78
C GLU A 95 3.20 12.20 17.24
N ALA A 96 3.39 10.90 17.08
CA ALA A 96 4.64 10.36 16.56
C ALA A 96 4.49 9.88 15.11
N ARG A 97 5.43 10.33 14.28
CA ARG A 97 5.55 9.91 12.89
C ARG A 97 7.01 9.60 12.57
N SER A 98 7.27 8.42 12.04
CA SER A 98 8.62 8.02 11.63
C SER A 98 8.61 7.28 10.30
N VAL A 99 9.68 7.40 9.51
CA VAL A 99 9.93 6.53 8.37
C VAL A 99 10.41 5.20 8.88
N LEU A 100 9.53 4.18 8.86
CA LEU A 100 9.84 2.84 9.33
C LEU A 100 10.88 2.16 8.44
N ILE A 101 10.67 2.19 7.13
CA ILE A 101 11.59 1.67 6.11
C ILE A 101 11.40 2.44 4.80
N ALA A 102 12.50 2.66 4.08
CA ALA A 102 12.52 3.36 2.79
C ALA A 102 13.31 2.56 1.74
N GLY A 103 13.36 3.07 0.50
CA GLY A 103 14.09 2.42 -0.61
C GLY A 103 13.37 1.20 -1.17
N LEU A 104 12.05 1.14 -1.02
CA LEU A 104 11.17 0.13 -1.60
C LEU A 104 10.84 0.47 -3.07
N ASN A 105 10.18 -0.43 -3.79
CA ASN A 105 9.76 -0.20 -5.17
C ASN A 105 8.23 -0.09 -5.25
N SER A 106 7.71 1.12 -5.13
CA SER A 106 6.26 1.40 -5.16
C SER A 106 5.47 0.44 -4.26
N PRO A 107 5.74 0.43 -2.92
CA PRO A 107 5.09 -0.48 -1.99
C PRO A 107 3.61 -0.14 -1.83
N VAL A 108 2.75 -1.17 -1.68
CA VAL A 108 1.35 -0.99 -1.34
C VAL A 108 0.92 -1.95 -0.23
N GLY A 109 0.66 -3.21 -0.53
CA GLY A 109 0.15 -4.17 0.45
C GLY A 109 1.17 -4.50 1.53
N MET A 110 0.67 -4.69 2.75
CA MET A 110 1.47 -5.11 3.89
C MET A 110 0.73 -6.17 4.70
N ALA A 111 1.47 -7.16 5.20
CA ALA A 111 0.96 -8.16 6.13
C ALA A 111 2.03 -8.48 7.19
N LEU A 112 1.60 -8.71 8.43
CA LEU A 112 2.48 -9.14 9.51
C LEU A 112 2.19 -10.60 9.84
N ALA A 113 3.19 -11.46 9.72
CA ALA A 113 3.11 -12.87 10.08
C ALA A 113 4.47 -13.36 10.57
N ASN A 114 4.46 -14.22 11.58
CA ASN A 114 5.67 -14.89 12.12
C ASN A 114 6.84 -13.95 12.43
N GLY A 115 6.55 -12.74 12.96
CA GLY A 115 7.58 -11.73 13.26
C GLY A 115 8.23 -11.09 12.03
N GLN A 116 7.61 -11.23 10.86
CA GLN A 116 8.05 -10.64 9.60
C GLN A 116 6.99 -9.67 9.08
N LEU A 117 7.41 -8.49 8.65
CA LEU A 117 6.59 -7.59 7.85
C LEU A 117 6.81 -7.92 6.37
N TYR A 118 5.77 -8.42 5.72
CA TYR A 118 5.72 -8.68 4.29
C TYR A 118 5.21 -7.42 3.59
N ILE A 119 5.89 -7.02 2.52
CA ILE A 119 5.58 -5.81 1.76
C ILE A 119 5.49 -6.17 0.28
N ALA A 120 4.34 -5.91 -0.32
CA ALA A 120 4.14 -6.11 -1.75
C ALA A 120 4.58 -4.84 -2.50
N ASN A 121 5.75 -4.93 -3.14
CA ASN A 121 6.24 -3.97 -4.11
C ASN A 121 5.58 -4.18 -5.47
N ALA A 122 5.80 -3.27 -6.41
CA ALA A 122 5.23 -3.36 -7.77
C ALA A 122 5.74 -4.58 -8.57
N ASP A 123 6.89 -5.14 -8.20
CA ASP A 123 7.62 -6.20 -8.91
C ASP A 123 8.02 -7.42 -8.06
N ALA A 124 7.87 -7.33 -6.75
CA ALA A 124 8.27 -8.41 -5.84
C ALA A 124 7.51 -8.36 -4.51
N LEU A 125 7.31 -9.51 -3.88
CA LEU A 125 7.03 -9.61 -2.46
C LEU A 125 8.35 -9.68 -1.71
N VAL A 126 8.52 -8.78 -0.72
CA VAL A 126 9.71 -8.76 0.14
C VAL A 126 9.30 -8.89 1.60
N ARG A 127 10.24 -9.30 2.46
CA ARG A 127 10.03 -9.35 3.92
C ARG A 127 11.20 -8.76 4.68
N VAL A 128 10.91 -8.28 5.89
CA VAL A 128 11.89 -7.82 6.87
C VAL A 128 11.47 -8.27 8.26
N PRO A 129 12.39 -8.59 9.16
CA PRO A 129 12.08 -8.80 10.58
C PRO A 129 11.43 -7.54 11.15
N PHE A 130 10.32 -7.72 11.87
CA PHE A 130 9.61 -6.60 12.47
C PHE A 130 8.87 -7.03 13.74
N THR A 131 9.05 -6.24 14.79
CA THR A 131 8.31 -6.37 16.03
C THR A 131 7.49 -5.10 16.28
N PRO A 132 6.17 -5.20 16.56
CA PRO A 132 5.36 -4.05 16.94
C PRO A 132 6.02 -3.22 18.04
N GLY A 133 6.05 -1.90 17.84
CA GLY A 133 6.76 -0.97 18.72
C GLY A 133 8.07 -0.43 18.14
N GLN A 134 8.71 -1.13 17.20
CA GLN A 134 9.84 -0.58 16.45
C GLN A 134 9.41 0.63 15.63
N THR A 135 10.24 1.67 15.63
CA THR A 135 10.00 2.92 14.88
C THR A 135 10.89 3.05 13.64
N LYS A 136 11.84 2.14 13.47
CA LYS A 136 12.76 2.10 12.33
C LYS A 136 13.24 0.67 12.08
N ILE A 137 13.33 0.31 10.82
CA ILE A 137 13.94 -0.92 10.32
C ILE A 137 15.21 -0.54 9.55
N THR A 138 16.33 -1.16 9.89
CA THR A 138 17.65 -0.94 9.27
C THR A 138 18.08 -2.10 8.39
N GLU A 139 17.46 -3.25 8.59
CA GLU A 139 17.68 -4.47 7.84
C GLU A 139 17.23 -4.30 6.38
N LYS A 140 18.00 -4.87 5.47
CA LYS A 140 17.63 -4.87 4.05
C LYS A 140 16.49 -5.87 3.82
N PRO A 141 15.46 -5.49 3.04
CA PRO A 141 14.41 -6.41 2.64
C PRO A 141 14.98 -7.63 1.91
N VAL A 142 14.47 -8.81 2.26
CA VAL A 142 14.77 -10.06 1.58
C VAL A 142 13.61 -10.37 0.64
N LYS A 143 13.94 -10.63 -0.64
CA LYS A 143 12.93 -11.03 -1.62
C LYS A 143 12.40 -12.43 -1.31
N VAL A 144 11.07 -12.55 -1.28
CA VAL A 144 10.35 -13.82 -1.12
C VAL A 144 10.05 -14.42 -2.50
N VAL A 145 9.44 -13.62 -3.39
CA VAL A 145 9.08 -14.04 -4.74
C VAL A 145 9.04 -12.83 -5.67
N ASP A 146 9.39 -13.02 -6.93
CA ASP A 146 9.14 -12.04 -7.99
C ASP A 146 7.65 -11.98 -8.31
N LEU A 147 7.12 -10.78 -8.53
CA LEU A 147 5.75 -10.56 -8.96
C LEU A 147 5.75 -9.94 -10.36
N PRO A 148 4.71 -10.18 -11.17
CA PRO A 148 4.62 -9.59 -12.50
C PRO A 148 4.73 -8.06 -12.44
N GLY A 149 5.86 -7.55 -12.91
CA GLY A 149 6.21 -6.13 -13.01
C GLY A 149 6.42 -5.72 -14.46
N GLY A 150 7.57 -5.07 -14.74
CA GLY A 150 7.99 -4.69 -16.09
C GLY A 150 7.65 -3.26 -16.48
N PRO A 151 8.07 -2.84 -17.69
CA PRO A 151 7.96 -1.46 -18.15
C PRO A 151 6.53 -1.00 -18.40
N ILE A 152 5.65 -1.95 -18.76
CA ILE A 152 4.21 -1.74 -18.86
C ILE A 152 3.55 -2.53 -17.74
N ASN A 153 2.93 -1.82 -16.81
CA ASN A 153 2.30 -2.39 -15.62
C ASN A 153 1.21 -1.42 -15.17
N HIS A 154 0.12 -1.35 -15.93
CA HIS A 154 -0.94 -0.37 -15.69
C HIS A 154 -1.58 -0.56 -14.31
N HIS A 155 -1.82 -1.82 -13.92
CA HIS A 155 -2.34 -2.18 -12.61
C HIS A 155 -1.19 -2.67 -11.71
N TRP A 156 -0.22 -1.78 -11.47
CA TRP A 156 1.00 -2.06 -10.71
C TRP A 156 0.79 -2.37 -9.23
N VAL A 157 -0.35 -1.93 -8.68
CA VAL A 157 -0.70 -2.15 -7.28
C VAL A 157 -0.78 -3.64 -6.98
N LYS A 158 -0.07 -4.06 -5.94
CA LYS A 158 -0.12 -5.41 -5.37
C LYS A 158 -0.56 -5.31 -3.92
N ASN A 159 -1.46 -6.17 -3.50
CA ASN A 159 -1.83 -6.27 -2.10
C ASN A 159 -1.47 -7.65 -1.55
N VAL A 160 -1.28 -7.75 -0.24
CA VAL A 160 -0.96 -9.01 0.44
C VAL A 160 -1.75 -9.13 1.72
N VAL A 161 -2.23 -10.33 2.00
CA VAL A 161 -2.82 -10.72 3.29
C VAL A 161 -2.21 -12.04 3.73
N ALA A 162 -2.09 -12.25 5.03
CA ALA A 162 -1.65 -13.52 5.60
C ALA A 162 -2.85 -14.40 5.93
N SER A 163 -2.67 -15.73 5.84
CA SER A 163 -3.61 -16.69 6.43
C SER A 163 -3.65 -16.56 7.95
N ALA A 164 -4.72 -17.02 8.57
CA ALA A 164 -4.92 -16.89 10.02
C ALA A 164 -3.82 -17.58 10.85
N ASP A 165 -3.24 -18.64 10.34
CA ASP A 165 -2.13 -19.39 10.96
C ASP A 165 -0.75 -18.80 10.61
N GLY A 166 -0.70 -17.80 9.72
CA GLY A 166 0.52 -17.17 9.23
C GLY A 166 1.36 -18.04 8.28
N ALA A 167 0.87 -19.21 7.87
CA ALA A 167 1.65 -20.14 7.02
C ALA A 167 1.66 -19.74 5.55
N LYS A 168 0.63 -19.02 5.11
CA LYS A 168 0.44 -18.61 3.71
C LYS A 168 0.22 -17.11 3.58
N LEU A 169 0.61 -16.61 2.42
CA LEU A 169 0.37 -15.24 1.98
C LEU A 169 -0.43 -15.29 0.67
N TYR A 170 -1.45 -14.46 0.57
CA TYR A 170 -2.23 -14.29 -0.65
C TYR A 170 -1.95 -12.93 -1.24
N VAL A 171 -1.42 -12.91 -2.47
CA VAL A 171 -0.97 -11.69 -3.14
C VAL A 171 -1.86 -11.42 -4.34
N SER A 172 -2.52 -10.26 -4.37
CA SER A 172 -3.30 -9.85 -5.55
C SER A 172 -2.38 -9.27 -6.62
N VAL A 173 -2.55 -9.73 -7.85
CA VAL A 173 -1.81 -9.27 -9.02
C VAL A 173 -2.81 -8.79 -10.08
N GLY A 174 -2.80 -7.50 -10.39
CA GLY A 174 -3.66 -6.92 -11.42
C GLY A 174 -3.21 -7.30 -12.84
N SER A 175 -4.07 -7.03 -13.84
CA SER A 175 -3.74 -7.21 -15.25
C SER A 175 -2.62 -6.27 -15.70
N ASN A 176 -1.95 -6.60 -16.81
CA ASN A 176 -0.96 -5.72 -17.43
C ASN A 176 -1.62 -4.46 -18.02
N SER A 177 -2.78 -4.64 -18.64
CA SER A 177 -3.48 -3.63 -19.39
C SER A 177 -4.99 -3.70 -19.20
N ASN A 178 -5.76 -2.76 -19.79
CA ASN A 178 -7.21 -2.69 -19.60
C ASN A 178 -7.98 -3.71 -20.44
N ILE A 179 -7.54 -3.97 -21.65
CA ILE A 179 -8.23 -4.80 -22.65
C ILE A 179 -7.28 -5.81 -23.33
N GLY A 180 -6.11 -6.08 -22.77
CA GLY A 180 -5.13 -7.01 -23.36
C GLY A 180 -4.41 -6.42 -24.57
N GLU A 181 -4.35 -5.10 -24.72
CA GLU A 181 -3.74 -4.38 -25.85
C GLU A 181 -2.25 -4.68 -26.04
N ASN A 182 -1.57 -5.23 -25.02
CA ASN A 182 -0.17 -5.64 -25.10
C ASN A 182 0.01 -7.14 -25.41
N GLY A 183 -1.09 -7.83 -25.76
CA GLY A 183 -1.13 -9.25 -26.06
C GLY A 183 -1.26 -10.15 -24.84
N MET A 184 -1.79 -11.35 -25.01
CA MET A 184 -2.07 -12.30 -23.93
C MET A 184 -0.81 -12.80 -23.20
N ALA A 185 0.34 -12.84 -23.86
CA ALA A 185 1.61 -13.21 -23.23
C ALA A 185 2.02 -12.20 -22.12
N ALA A 186 1.63 -10.92 -22.25
CA ALA A 186 1.88 -9.91 -21.24
C ALA A 186 0.97 -10.06 -20.00
N GLU A 187 -0.11 -10.83 -20.12
CA GLU A 187 -1.06 -11.10 -19.04
C GLU A 187 -0.74 -12.41 -18.27
N GLU A 188 0.30 -13.14 -18.64
CA GLU A 188 0.67 -14.37 -17.95
C GLU A 188 0.96 -14.12 -16.47
N GLY A 189 0.34 -14.92 -15.58
CA GLY A 189 0.44 -14.80 -14.12
C GLY A 189 -0.24 -13.55 -13.53
N ARG A 190 -1.01 -12.80 -14.33
CA ARG A 190 -1.72 -11.59 -13.93
C ARG A 190 -3.24 -11.82 -13.78
N ALA A 191 -3.96 -10.79 -13.33
CA ALA A 191 -5.39 -10.86 -13.00
C ALA A 191 -5.71 -12.07 -12.09
N ALA A 192 -4.89 -12.29 -11.07
CA ALA A 192 -4.88 -13.50 -10.26
C ALA A 192 -4.61 -13.18 -8.78
N ILE A 193 -4.89 -14.16 -7.93
CA ILE A 193 -4.40 -14.21 -6.56
C ILE A 193 -3.34 -15.31 -6.50
N TRP A 194 -2.15 -14.95 -6.07
CA TRP A 194 -1.05 -15.89 -5.85
C TRP A 194 -1.04 -16.35 -4.40
N GLU A 195 -0.88 -17.64 -4.16
CA GLU A 195 -0.57 -18.20 -2.86
C GLU A 195 0.95 -18.42 -2.75
N VAL A 196 1.54 -17.93 -1.68
CA VAL A 196 2.99 -17.98 -1.41
C VAL A 196 3.19 -18.49 0.01
N ASP A 197 4.21 -19.32 0.25
CA ASP A 197 4.61 -19.72 1.60
C ASP A 197 5.23 -18.53 2.35
N ALA A 198 4.88 -18.37 3.65
CA ALA A 198 5.29 -17.25 4.48
C ALA A 198 6.69 -17.42 5.11
#